data_45b1e7d53bdbfc11bd25de386ae5c352
#
_entry.id   45b1e7d53bdbfc11bd25de386ae5c352
#
_cell.length_a   1.000
_cell.length_b   1.000
_cell.length_c   1.000
_cell.angle_alpha   90.00
_cell.angle_beta   90.00
_cell.angle_gamma   90.00
#
_symmetry.space_group_name_H-M   'P 1'
#
loop_
_entity.id
_entity.type
_entity.pdbx_description
1 polymer ?
#
loop_
_entity_poly.entity_id
_entity_poly.type
_entity_poly.pdbx_seq_one_letter_code
_entity_poly.pdbx_strand_id
1 'polypeptide(L)'
;MKLNSLILKWYDQNKRDLPWRKTKNPYNIWISEIILQQTRMEQGIYYYNRFISKFPDLESLATSDEKDVLLLWQGLGYYSRARNLHHTAKHIYYHLDSKFPESYDELINLKGIGDYTASAISSICFEKKHAVLDGNVFRIISRIFGIKEPIDLNNSRKVFKKKAIDLLPKSRYGDYNQGLMDFGSIICKPKNPLCSDCLISKKCVANKNQLVDSLPVKAKKNKIKTLYFEYLIVNNNNQ
;
A
#
# COMPACT_ATOMS: atom_id res chain seq x y z
N MET A 1 -12.89 23.13 -11.20
CA MET A 1 -12.06 22.66 -10.08
C MET A 1 -11.05 21.63 -10.59
N LYS A 2 -9.79 21.66 -10.09
CA LYS A 2 -8.77 20.66 -10.47
C LYS A 2 -9.10 19.29 -9.83
N LEU A 3 -8.67 18.21 -10.43
CA LEU A 3 -8.98 16.83 -9.98
C LEU A 3 -8.46 16.59 -8.55
N ASN A 4 -7.23 17.02 -8.28
CA ASN A 4 -6.63 16.87 -6.94
C ASN A 4 -7.42 17.59 -5.83
N SER A 5 -7.96 18.80 -6.11
CA SER A 5 -8.79 19.51 -5.15
C SER A 5 -10.12 18.80 -4.86
N LEU A 6 -10.69 18.10 -5.87
CA LEU A 6 -11.89 17.29 -5.70
C LEU A 6 -11.61 16.09 -4.78
N ILE A 7 -10.51 15.39 -5.01
CA ILE A 7 -10.11 14.21 -4.20
C ILE A 7 -9.83 14.64 -2.75
N LEU A 8 -9.09 15.74 -2.54
CA LEU A 8 -8.83 16.24 -1.18
C LEU A 8 -10.12 16.62 -0.44
N LYS A 9 -11.03 17.34 -1.12
CA LYS A 9 -12.32 17.68 -0.53
C LYS A 9 -13.13 16.43 -0.14
N TRP A 10 -13.13 15.43 -1.01
CA TRP A 10 -13.80 14.16 -0.71
C TRP A 10 -13.14 13.45 0.47
N TYR A 11 -11.81 13.41 0.49
CA TYR A 11 -11.05 12.77 1.57
C TYR A 11 -11.32 13.40 2.92
N ASP A 12 -11.37 14.73 3.00
CA ASP A 12 -11.67 15.46 4.24
C ASP A 12 -13.04 15.06 4.84
N GLN A 13 -14.00 14.68 3.99
CA GLN A 13 -15.35 14.30 4.40
C GLN A 13 -15.53 12.78 4.61
N ASN A 14 -14.69 11.94 3.97
CA ASN A 14 -14.93 10.50 3.89
C ASN A 14 -13.74 9.63 4.34
N LYS A 15 -12.68 10.25 4.85
CA LYS A 15 -11.50 9.50 5.31
C LYS A 15 -11.88 8.47 6.37
N ARG A 16 -11.37 7.25 6.21
CA ARG A 16 -11.60 6.17 7.18
C ARG A 16 -10.87 6.47 8.49
N ASP A 17 -11.51 6.20 9.63
CA ASP A 17 -10.87 6.24 10.94
C ASP A 17 -10.00 4.98 11.12
N LEU A 18 -8.69 5.14 10.89
CA LEU A 18 -7.71 4.06 10.98
C LEU A 18 -6.64 4.42 12.02
N PRO A 19 -6.17 3.46 12.84
CA PRO A 19 -5.23 3.76 13.93
C PRO A 19 -3.98 4.51 13.47
N TRP A 20 -3.37 4.08 12.37
CA TRP A 20 -2.17 4.70 11.81
C TRP A 20 -2.41 6.07 11.14
N ARG A 21 -3.67 6.50 10.97
CA ARG A 21 -4.00 7.85 10.44
C ARG A 21 -4.08 8.92 11.53
N LYS A 22 -4.01 8.50 12.80
CA LYS A 22 -4.01 9.40 13.96
C LYS A 22 -2.62 9.94 14.29
N THR A 23 -1.61 9.53 13.53
CA THR A 23 -0.21 9.90 13.75
C THR A 23 0.51 10.16 12.43
N LYS A 24 1.60 10.92 12.49
CA LYS A 24 2.58 11.07 11.42
C LYS A 24 3.92 10.40 11.79
N ASN A 25 3.97 9.64 12.87
CA ASN A 25 5.17 8.90 13.27
C ASN A 25 5.54 7.90 12.17
N PRO A 26 6.74 7.99 11.57
CA PRO A 26 7.15 7.14 10.45
C PRO A 26 7.22 5.66 10.82
N TYR A 27 7.54 5.31 12.05
CA TYR A 27 7.50 3.94 12.54
C TYR A 27 6.09 3.35 12.41
N ASN A 28 5.09 4.03 12.96
CA ASN A 28 3.70 3.58 12.94
C ASN A 28 3.15 3.45 11.50
N ILE A 29 3.46 4.43 10.65
CA ILE A 29 3.06 4.39 9.23
C ILE A 29 3.75 3.22 8.54
N TRP A 30 5.06 3.04 8.73
CA TRP A 30 5.81 1.93 8.13
C TRP A 30 5.25 0.56 8.53
N ILE A 31 5.00 0.33 9.83
CA ILE A 31 4.38 -0.92 10.32
C ILE A 31 3.05 -1.17 9.60
N SER A 32 2.19 -0.15 9.52
CA SER A 32 0.90 -0.30 8.84
C SER A 32 1.06 -0.63 7.36
N GLU A 33 1.98 0.03 6.64
CA GLU A 33 2.20 -0.21 5.21
C GLU A 33 2.71 -1.64 4.94
N ILE A 34 3.57 -2.18 5.81
CA ILE A 34 4.07 -3.55 5.64
C ILE A 34 2.99 -4.60 5.99
N ILE A 35 2.21 -4.39 7.04
CA ILE A 35 1.12 -5.30 7.44
C ILE A 35 0.04 -5.33 6.35
N LEU A 36 -0.30 -4.20 5.77
CA LEU A 36 -1.37 -4.07 4.78
C LEU A 36 -1.00 -4.63 3.39
N GLN A 37 0.26 -4.97 3.13
CA GLN A 37 0.64 -5.64 1.89
C GLN A 37 -0.11 -6.98 1.76
N GLN A 38 -1.02 -7.07 0.78
CA GLN A 38 -1.85 -8.26 0.52
C GLN A 38 -2.72 -8.72 1.71
N THR A 39 -3.04 -7.81 2.63
CA THR A 39 -3.88 -8.08 3.81
C THR A 39 -5.17 -7.26 3.70
N ARG A 40 -6.31 -7.86 4.04
CA ARG A 40 -7.59 -7.15 4.12
C ARG A 40 -7.57 -6.15 5.27
N MET A 41 -8.32 -5.05 5.12
CA MET A 41 -8.28 -3.93 6.06
C MET A 41 -8.63 -4.35 7.51
N GLU A 42 -9.70 -5.11 7.68
CA GLU A 42 -10.17 -5.55 9.01
C GLU A 42 -9.10 -6.41 9.71
N GLN A 43 -8.51 -7.34 8.98
CA GLN A 43 -7.40 -8.15 9.46
C GLN A 43 -6.17 -7.28 9.77
N GLY A 44 -5.86 -6.31 8.89
CA GLY A 44 -4.75 -5.39 9.07
C GLY A 44 -4.85 -4.56 10.34
N ILE A 45 -6.03 -4.05 10.68
CA ILE A 45 -6.27 -3.29 11.93
C ILE A 45 -5.97 -4.17 13.16
N TYR A 46 -6.46 -5.41 13.17
CA TYR A 46 -6.22 -6.32 14.28
C TYR A 46 -4.72 -6.59 14.48
N TYR A 47 -4.00 -6.94 13.40
CA TYR A 47 -2.57 -7.23 13.50
C TYR A 47 -1.74 -5.99 13.83
N TYR A 48 -2.09 -4.83 13.27
CA TYR A 48 -1.43 -3.57 13.59
C TYR A 48 -1.53 -3.25 15.08
N ASN A 49 -2.71 -3.31 15.66
CA ASN A 49 -2.91 -3.00 17.07
C ASN A 49 -2.13 -3.98 17.97
N ARG A 50 -2.15 -5.28 17.67
CA ARG A 50 -1.34 -6.27 18.38
C ARG A 50 0.15 -6.00 18.29
N PHE A 51 0.61 -5.65 17.09
CA PHE A 51 2.02 -5.41 16.82
C PHE A 51 2.52 -4.17 17.56
N ILE A 52 1.80 -3.05 17.46
CA ILE A 52 2.16 -1.79 18.15
C ILE A 52 2.01 -1.93 19.67
N SER A 53 1.07 -2.72 20.17
CA SER A 53 0.96 -3.00 21.62
C SER A 53 2.20 -3.73 22.17
N LYS A 54 2.81 -4.63 21.39
CA LYS A 54 4.01 -5.38 21.81
C LYS A 54 5.29 -4.61 21.50
N PHE A 55 5.33 -3.92 20.36
CA PHE A 55 6.47 -3.14 19.88
C PHE A 55 6.00 -1.69 19.62
N PRO A 56 5.89 -0.85 20.66
CA PRO A 56 5.34 0.51 20.54
C PRO A 56 6.24 1.47 19.78
N ASP A 57 7.52 1.16 19.67
CA ASP A 57 8.53 2.01 19.05
C ASP A 57 9.62 1.19 18.32
N LEU A 58 10.51 1.90 17.67
CA LEU A 58 11.62 1.32 16.89
C LEU A 58 12.57 0.51 17.76
N GLU A 59 12.87 0.97 18.98
CA GLU A 59 13.81 0.34 19.90
C GLU A 59 13.29 -1.03 20.35
N SER A 60 12.05 -1.08 20.83
CA SER A 60 11.40 -2.33 21.27
C SER A 60 11.35 -3.38 20.17
N LEU A 61 11.15 -2.97 18.91
CA LEU A 61 11.20 -3.88 17.77
C LEU A 61 12.64 -4.30 17.45
N ALA A 62 13.58 -3.36 17.41
CA ALA A 62 14.96 -3.63 17.02
C ALA A 62 15.71 -4.53 18.00
N THR A 63 15.43 -4.38 19.30
CA THR A 63 16.08 -5.16 20.36
C THR A 63 15.41 -6.50 20.65
N SER A 64 14.24 -6.77 20.03
CA SER A 64 13.50 -8.02 20.22
C SER A 64 14.16 -9.21 19.52
N ASP A 65 13.76 -10.42 19.92
CA ASP A 65 14.09 -11.63 19.18
C ASP A 65 13.24 -11.75 17.90
N GLU A 66 13.84 -12.21 16.79
CA GLU A 66 13.12 -12.46 15.54
C GLU A 66 11.94 -13.44 15.75
N LYS A 67 12.08 -14.39 16.67
CA LYS A 67 11.04 -15.35 17.01
C LYS A 67 9.77 -14.67 17.51
N ASP A 68 9.89 -13.63 18.35
CA ASP A 68 8.75 -12.88 18.86
C ASP A 68 8.04 -12.09 17.76
N VAL A 69 8.81 -11.50 16.84
CA VAL A 69 8.25 -10.81 15.67
C VAL A 69 7.47 -11.78 14.77
N LEU A 70 8.04 -12.96 14.51
CA LEU A 70 7.40 -13.99 13.69
C LEU A 70 6.15 -14.58 14.35
N LEU A 71 6.13 -14.71 15.68
CA LEU A 71 4.96 -15.17 16.43
C LEU A 71 3.78 -14.20 16.29
N LEU A 72 4.02 -12.90 16.38
CA LEU A 72 2.98 -11.88 16.15
C LEU A 72 2.52 -11.83 14.70
N TRP A 73 3.34 -12.29 13.75
CA TRP A 73 3.04 -12.32 12.33
C TRP A 73 2.24 -13.56 11.89
N GLN A 74 2.09 -14.53 12.78
CA GLN A 74 1.41 -15.79 12.48
C GLN A 74 -0.02 -15.54 11.98
N GLY A 75 -0.36 -16.10 10.81
CA GLY A 75 -1.64 -15.91 10.12
C GLY A 75 -1.66 -14.82 9.05
N LEU A 76 -0.66 -13.93 8.98
CA LEU A 76 -0.55 -12.94 7.90
C LEU A 76 0.06 -13.50 6.60
N GLY A 77 0.83 -14.58 6.69
CA GLY A 77 1.59 -15.12 5.56
C GLY A 77 2.77 -14.23 5.13
N TYR A 78 3.49 -14.66 4.08
CA TYR A 78 4.63 -13.92 3.53
C TYR A 78 5.61 -13.45 4.62
N TYR A 79 6.13 -14.37 5.41
CA TYR A 79 7.00 -14.13 6.57
C TYR A 79 8.29 -13.35 6.25
N SER A 80 8.70 -13.33 4.98
CA SER A 80 9.81 -12.47 4.53
C SER A 80 9.58 -11.00 4.82
N ARG A 81 8.30 -10.52 4.86
CA ARG A 81 7.96 -9.16 5.26
C ARG A 81 8.35 -8.89 6.72
N ALA A 82 7.99 -9.81 7.63
CA ALA A 82 8.34 -9.69 9.04
C ALA A 82 9.86 -9.71 9.27
N ARG A 83 10.58 -10.61 8.60
CA ARG A 83 12.05 -10.67 8.69
C ARG A 83 12.70 -9.40 8.16
N ASN A 84 12.24 -8.90 7.01
CA ASN A 84 12.75 -7.64 6.44
C ASN A 84 12.42 -6.45 7.35
N LEU A 85 11.22 -6.42 7.93
CA LEU A 85 10.80 -5.41 8.88
C LEU A 85 11.74 -5.38 10.09
N HIS A 86 11.99 -6.52 10.73
CA HIS A 86 12.89 -6.65 11.88
C HIS A 86 14.34 -6.29 11.52
N HIS A 87 14.84 -6.78 10.39
CA HIS A 87 16.18 -6.42 9.91
C HIS A 87 16.32 -4.90 9.72
N THR A 88 15.31 -4.27 9.11
CA THR A 88 15.33 -2.83 8.85
C THR A 88 15.16 -2.02 10.15
N ALA A 89 14.38 -2.50 11.12
CA ALA A 89 14.31 -1.89 12.45
C ALA A 89 15.69 -1.87 13.12
N LYS A 90 16.41 -2.99 13.11
CA LYS A 90 17.79 -3.08 13.61
C LYS A 90 18.72 -2.15 12.88
N HIS A 91 18.63 -2.07 11.56
CA HIS A 91 19.48 -1.17 10.78
C HIS A 91 19.27 0.30 11.16
N ILE A 92 18.01 0.75 11.27
CA ILE A 92 17.68 2.13 11.64
C ILE A 92 18.15 2.41 13.08
N TYR A 93 17.90 1.48 14.00
CA TYR A 93 18.25 1.65 15.41
C TYR A 93 19.78 1.73 15.62
N TYR A 94 20.54 0.76 15.08
CA TYR A 94 21.97 0.65 15.35
C TYR A 94 22.87 1.48 14.43
N HIS A 95 22.41 1.82 13.22
CA HIS A 95 23.27 2.46 12.20
C HIS A 95 22.79 3.85 11.75
N LEU A 96 21.58 4.26 12.13
CA LEU A 96 21.02 5.56 11.79
C LEU A 96 20.59 6.35 13.05
N ASP A 97 21.19 6.08 14.21
CA ASP A 97 20.92 6.76 15.48
C ASP A 97 19.41 6.79 15.82
N SER A 98 18.69 5.72 15.53
CA SER A 98 17.21 5.64 15.67
C SER A 98 16.44 6.68 14.86
N LYS A 99 17.06 7.37 13.91
CA LYS A 99 16.42 8.36 13.06
C LYS A 99 15.86 7.72 11.80
N PHE A 100 14.56 7.79 11.65
CA PHE A 100 13.90 7.28 10.45
C PHE A 100 14.26 8.18 9.25
N PRO A 101 14.72 7.61 8.09
CA PRO A 101 15.04 8.42 6.93
C PRO A 101 13.81 9.16 6.40
N GLU A 102 14.00 10.40 5.95
CA GLU A 102 12.91 11.25 5.47
C GLU A 102 12.77 11.26 3.95
N SER A 103 13.89 11.05 3.24
CA SER A 103 13.90 11.11 1.79
C SER A 103 13.48 9.78 1.17
N TYR A 104 12.87 9.85 -0.02
CA TYR A 104 12.54 8.68 -0.80
C TYR A 104 13.77 7.84 -1.14
N ASP A 105 14.89 8.51 -1.49
CA ASP A 105 16.13 7.85 -1.94
C ASP A 105 16.82 7.08 -0.79
N GLU A 106 16.72 7.55 0.43
CA GLU A 106 17.19 6.81 1.59
C GLU A 106 16.24 5.65 1.94
N LEU A 107 14.94 5.91 1.94
CA LEU A 107 13.92 4.91 2.27
C LEU A 107 13.95 3.71 1.33
N ILE A 108 14.11 3.92 0.01
CA ILE A 108 14.10 2.83 -0.98
C ILE A 108 15.29 1.87 -0.84
N ASN A 109 16.38 2.31 -0.20
CA ASN A 109 17.55 1.49 0.07
C ASN A 109 17.40 0.58 1.30
N LEU A 110 16.36 0.79 2.11
CA LEU A 110 16.08 -0.05 3.26
C LEU A 110 15.44 -1.38 2.83
N LYS A 111 15.90 -2.47 3.44
CA LYS A 111 15.45 -3.82 3.10
C LYS A 111 13.95 -3.99 3.34
N GLY A 112 13.22 -4.42 2.31
CA GLY A 112 11.77 -4.61 2.37
C GLY A 112 10.94 -3.35 2.14
N ILE A 113 11.58 -2.20 1.89
CA ILE A 113 10.91 -0.97 1.48
C ILE A 113 11.04 -0.82 -0.03
N GLY A 114 9.91 -0.95 -0.75
CA GLY A 114 9.83 -0.74 -2.19
C GLY A 114 9.33 0.67 -2.55
N ASP A 115 9.24 0.96 -3.87
CA ASP A 115 8.78 2.26 -4.41
C ASP A 115 7.46 2.75 -3.79
N TYR A 116 6.49 1.85 -3.61
CA TYR A 116 5.22 2.19 -2.96
C TYR A 116 5.42 2.63 -1.51
N THR A 117 6.09 1.82 -0.69
CA THR A 117 6.27 2.07 0.74
C THR A 117 7.13 3.32 0.97
N ALA A 118 8.22 3.51 0.20
CA ALA A 118 9.05 4.70 0.25
C ALA A 118 8.25 5.97 -0.12
N SER A 119 7.42 5.91 -1.18
CA SER A 119 6.54 7.01 -1.58
C SER A 119 5.48 7.32 -0.52
N ALA A 120 4.91 6.29 0.13
CA ALA A 120 3.92 6.45 1.18
C ALA A 120 4.53 7.14 2.41
N ILE A 121 5.62 6.59 2.96
CA ILE A 121 6.28 7.15 4.15
C ILE A 121 6.75 8.58 3.89
N SER A 122 7.48 8.82 2.79
CA SER A 122 8.01 10.17 2.48
C SER A 122 6.91 11.21 2.31
N SER A 123 5.76 10.84 1.72
CA SER A 123 4.67 11.78 1.51
C SER A 123 3.78 11.96 2.74
N ILE A 124 3.48 10.89 3.50
CA ILE A 124 2.57 10.92 4.64
C ILE A 124 3.25 11.53 5.87
N CYS A 125 4.48 11.11 6.17
CA CYS A 125 5.19 11.54 7.37
C CYS A 125 5.90 12.88 7.17
N PHE A 126 6.51 13.09 6.00
CA PHE A 126 7.45 14.17 5.75
C PHE A 126 6.99 15.17 4.68
N GLU A 127 5.74 15.05 4.20
CA GLU A 127 5.15 15.93 3.18
C GLU A 127 6.02 16.12 1.92
N LYS A 128 6.81 15.07 1.55
CA LYS A 128 7.61 15.11 0.32
C LYS A 128 6.73 14.82 -0.89
N LYS A 129 7.06 15.41 -2.03
CA LYS A 129 6.29 15.32 -3.28
C LYS A 129 6.47 13.98 -3.98
N HIS A 130 5.95 12.91 -3.40
CA HIS A 130 5.96 11.56 -3.97
C HIS A 130 4.54 11.03 -4.15
N ALA A 131 4.28 10.43 -5.32
CA ALA A 131 3.00 9.80 -5.63
C ALA A 131 3.07 8.29 -5.36
N VAL A 132 2.07 7.76 -4.65
CA VAL A 132 1.90 6.31 -4.48
C VAL A 132 1.29 5.68 -5.72
N LEU A 133 1.65 4.43 -6.01
CA LEU A 133 1.05 3.62 -7.06
C LEU A 133 0.71 2.23 -6.50
N ASP A 134 -0.50 2.09 -5.98
CA ASP A 134 -1.09 0.79 -5.63
C ASP A 134 -2.12 0.36 -6.69
N GLY A 135 -2.75 -0.79 -6.50
CA GLY A 135 -3.79 -1.28 -7.40
C GLY A 135 -5.00 -0.34 -7.53
N ASN A 136 -5.32 0.44 -6.50
CA ASN A 136 -6.38 1.43 -6.54
C ASN A 136 -6.01 2.63 -7.42
N VAL A 137 -4.80 3.15 -7.21
CA VAL A 137 -4.28 4.32 -7.96
C VAL A 137 -4.08 3.97 -9.44
N PHE A 138 -3.52 2.79 -9.76
CA PHE A 138 -3.46 2.30 -11.13
C PHE A 138 -4.84 2.29 -11.81
N ARG A 139 -5.84 1.74 -11.15
CA ARG A 139 -7.22 1.66 -11.68
C ARG A 139 -7.83 3.05 -11.88
N ILE A 140 -7.67 3.94 -10.91
CA ILE A 140 -8.19 5.31 -11.00
C ILE A 140 -7.56 6.04 -12.18
N ILE A 141 -6.22 6.04 -12.28
CA ILE A 141 -5.49 6.71 -13.36
C ILE A 141 -5.87 6.11 -14.72
N SER A 142 -5.90 4.77 -14.84
CA SER A 142 -6.32 4.10 -16.05
C SER A 142 -7.71 4.56 -16.51
N ARG A 143 -8.69 4.60 -15.59
CA ARG A 143 -10.06 5.01 -15.91
C ARG A 143 -10.20 6.50 -16.20
N ILE A 144 -9.55 7.37 -15.42
CA ILE A 144 -9.64 8.82 -15.63
C ILE A 144 -9.09 9.22 -16.99
N PHE A 145 -7.93 8.67 -17.37
CA PHE A 145 -7.23 9.05 -18.62
C PHE A 145 -7.51 8.09 -19.79
N GLY A 146 -8.25 7.01 -19.59
CA GLY A 146 -8.52 6.01 -20.62
C GLY A 146 -7.26 5.22 -21.03
N ILE A 147 -6.31 5.04 -20.10
CA ILE A 147 -5.04 4.37 -20.38
C ILE A 147 -5.28 2.86 -20.55
N LYS A 148 -4.93 2.34 -21.74
CA LYS A 148 -5.11 0.92 -22.11
C LYS A 148 -3.84 0.09 -21.98
N GLU A 149 -2.70 0.71 -21.68
CA GLU A 149 -1.47 0.00 -21.39
C GLU A 149 -1.65 -0.90 -20.17
N PRO A 150 -1.20 -2.18 -20.26
CA PRO A 150 -1.32 -3.13 -19.17
C PRO A 150 -0.56 -2.66 -17.91
N ILE A 151 -1.21 -2.66 -16.76
CA ILE A 151 -0.66 -2.14 -15.50
C ILE A 151 0.45 -2.99 -14.88
N ASP A 152 0.60 -4.23 -15.35
CA ASP A 152 1.56 -5.23 -14.87
C ASP A 152 2.86 -5.29 -15.69
N LEU A 153 3.02 -4.42 -16.68
CA LEU A 153 4.27 -4.26 -17.44
C LEU A 153 5.15 -3.15 -16.87
N ASN A 154 6.47 -3.39 -16.81
CA ASN A 154 7.44 -2.42 -16.26
C ASN A 154 7.44 -1.09 -17.02
N ASN A 155 7.32 -1.11 -18.35
CA ASN A 155 7.29 0.11 -19.17
C ASN A 155 6.04 0.96 -18.91
N SER A 156 4.89 0.32 -18.73
CA SER A 156 3.65 1.01 -18.40
C SER A 156 3.72 1.71 -17.05
N ARG A 157 4.42 1.11 -16.08
CA ARG A 157 4.56 1.68 -14.73
C ARG A 157 5.12 3.10 -14.76
N LYS A 158 6.05 3.41 -15.69
CA LYS A 158 6.60 4.77 -15.87
C LYS A 158 5.54 5.77 -16.32
N VAL A 159 4.65 5.36 -17.22
CA VAL A 159 3.54 6.19 -17.72
C VAL A 159 2.58 6.52 -16.57
N PHE A 160 2.17 5.51 -15.80
CA PHE A 160 1.30 5.70 -14.65
C PHE A 160 1.95 6.55 -13.55
N LYS A 161 3.25 6.35 -13.27
CA LYS A 161 3.98 7.13 -12.26
C LYS A 161 4.04 8.61 -12.66
N LYS A 162 4.33 8.91 -13.93
CA LYS A 162 4.29 10.28 -14.44
C LYS A 162 2.92 10.92 -14.24
N LYS A 163 1.84 10.22 -14.63
CA LYS A 163 0.46 10.72 -14.45
C LYS A 163 0.10 10.91 -12.98
N ALA A 164 0.53 10.01 -12.10
CA ALA A 164 0.31 10.15 -10.66
C ALA A 164 1.01 11.40 -10.08
N ILE A 165 2.25 11.67 -10.51
CA ILE A 165 3.01 12.86 -10.10
C ILE A 165 2.36 14.13 -10.65
N ASP A 166 1.91 14.14 -11.91
CA ASP A 166 1.24 15.30 -12.53
C ASP A 166 -0.09 15.67 -11.81
N LEU A 167 -0.71 14.69 -11.16
CA LEU A 167 -1.94 14.87 -10.39
C LEU A 167 -1.71 15.37 -8.97
N LEU A 168 -0.49 15.34 -8.44
CA LEU A 168 -0.22 15.79 -7.08
C LEU A 168 -0.66 17.24 -6.86
N PRO A 169 -1.22 17.57 -5.70
CA PRO A 169 -1.51 18.95 -5.32
C PRO A 169 -0.21 19.74 -5.06
N LYS A 170 -0.32 21.01 -4.68
CA LYS A 170 0.85 21.82 -4.28
C LYS A 170 1.32 21.53 -2.85
N SER A 171 0.46 20.94 -2.02
CA SER A 171 0.68 20.58 -0.61
C SER A 171 -0.26 19.44 -0.23
N ARG A 172 -0.12 18.88 0.98
CA ARG A 172 -0.94 17.78 1.49
C ARG A 172 -0.77 16.50 0.65
N TYR A 173 0.47 16.19 0.31
CA TYR A 173 0.79 15.02 -0.54
C TYR A 173 0.36 13.71 0.11
N GLY A 174 0.60 13.56 1.41
CA GLY A 174 0.17 12.38 2.18
C GLY A 174 -1.34 12.21 2.19
N ASP A 175 -2.11 13.28 2.48
CA ASP A 175 -3.57 13.25 2.46
C ASP A 175 -4.11 12.90 1.07
N TYR A 176 -3.51 13.47 0.02
CA TYR A 176 -3.92 13.19 -1.35
C TYR A 176 -3.68 11.73 -1.75
N ASN A 177 -2.54 11.17 -1.41
CA ASN A 177 -2.22 9.78 -1.66
C ASN A 177 -3.19 8.84 -0.91
N GLN A 178 -3.43 9.09 0.37
CA GLN A 178 -4.41 8.34 1.15
C GLN A 178 -5.83 8.51 0.60
N GLY A 179 -6.17 9.73 0.16
CA GLY A 179 -7.45 10.04 -0.47
C GLY A 179 -7.69 9.27 -1.76
N LEU A 180 -6.67 9.13 -2.62
CA LEU A 180 -6.76 8.31 -3.83
C LEU A 180 -6.98 6.83 -3.51
N MET A 181 -6.25 6.29 -2.53
CA MET A 181 -6.41 4.88 -2.12
C MET A 181 -7.80 4.63 -1.57
N ASP A 182 -8.32 5.50 -0.71
CA ASP A 182 -9.69 5.40 -0.17
C ASP A 182 -10.74 5.56 -1.27
N PHE A 183 -10.58 6.55 -2.13
CA PHE A 183 -11.49 6.77 -3.26
C PHE A 183 -11.55 5.55 -4.19
N GLY A 184 -10.40 4.91 -4.42
CA GLY A 184 -10.34 3.67 -5.20
C GLY A 184 -11.03 2.50 -4.53
N SER A 185 -10.97 2.40 -3.21
CA SER A 185 -11.60 1.29 -2.47
C SER A 185 -13.10 1.50 -2.24
N ILE A 186 -13.57 2.74 -2.13
CA ILE A 186 -14.95 3.07 -1.76
C ILE A 186 -15.80 3.42 -2.99
N ILE A 187 -15.30 4.27 -3.88
CA ILE A 187 -16.04 4.80 -5.03
C ILE A 187 -15.65 4.08 -6.32
N CYS A 188 -14.37 4.18 -6.72
CA CYS A 188 -13.87 3.62 -7.98
C CYS A 188 -13.48 2.15 -7.82
N LYS A 189 -14.41 1.31 -7.35
CA LYS A 189 -14.18 -0.12 -7.07
C LYS A 189 -13.79 -0.91 -8.33
N PRO A 190 -13.12 -2.08 -8.16
CA PRO A 190 -12.81 -2.96 -9.29
C PRO A 190 -14.05 -3.44 -10.03
N LYS A 191 -15.06 -3.87 -9.28
CA LYS A 191 -16.38 -4.31 -9.78
C LYS A 191 -17.44 -3.36 -9.24
N ASN A 192 -18.45 -3.07 -10.06
CA ASN A 192 -19.59 -2.21 -9.71
C ASN A 192 -19.15 -0.87 -9.05
N PRO A 193 -18.32 -0.06 -9.73
CA PRO A 193 -17.92 1.24 -9.18
C PRO A 193 -19.14 2.18 -9.11
N LEU A 194 -19.15 3.07 -8.13
CA LEU A 194 -20.23 4.04 -7.90
C LEU A 194 -20.06 5.27 -8.81
N CYS A 195 -20.19 5.09 -10.12
CA CYS A 195 -19.95 6.14 -11.11
C CYS A 195 -20.99 7.28 -11.06
N SER A 196 -22.23 6.99 -10.63
CA SER A 196 -23.29 7.99 -10.40
C SER A 196 -22.92 8.99 -9.31
N ASP A 197 -22.29 8.50 -8.23
CA ASP A 197 -21.92 9.29 -7.07
C ASP A 197 -20.50 9.85 -7.16
N CYS A 198 -19.80 9.52 -8.26
CA CYS A 198 -18.40 9.85 -8.44
C CYS A 198 -18.20 11.33 -8.82
N LEU A 199 -17.61 12.10 -7.92
CA LEU A 199 -17.37 13.55 -8.10
C LEU A 199 -16.45 13.90 -9.30
N ILE A 200 -15.76 12.91 -9.87
CA ILE A 200 -14.90 13.06 -11.05
C ILE A 200 -15.49 12.40 -12.31
N SER A 201 -16.72 11.88 -12.26
CA SER A 201 -17.37 11.16 -13.36
C SER A 201 -17.40 11.95 -14.67
N LYS A 202 -17.70 13.26 -14.60
CA LYS A 202 -17.74 14.16 -15.78
C LYS A 202 -16.38 14.35 -16.44
N LYS A 203 -15.27 14.05 -15.77
CA LYS A 203 -13.89 14.15 -16.29
C LYS A 203 -13.28 12.78 -16.60
N CYS A 204 -14.00 11.71 -16.28
CA CYS A 204 -13.52 10.34 -16.44
C CYS A 204 -13.73 9.84 -17.89
N VAL A 205 -12.62 9.57 -18.59
CA VAL A 205 -12.64 9.05 -19.97
C VAL A 205 -13.34 7.70 -20.02
N ALA A 206 -13.06 6.80 -19.06
CA ALA A 206 -13.68 5.48 -19.02
C ALA A 206 -15.21 5.56 -18.84
N ASN A 207 -15.69 6.47 -18.00
CA ASN A 207 -17.13 6.65 -17.78
C ASN A 207 -17.80 7.20 -19.06
N LYS A 208 -17.21 8.19 -19.70
CA LYS A 208 -17.75 8.77 -20.93
C LYS A 208 -17.82 7.77 -22.09
N ASN A 209 -16.82 6.88 -22.19
CA ASN A 209 -16.65 5.97 -23.31
C ASN A 209 -17.06 4.52 -22.97
N GLN A 210 -17.76 4.30 -21.85
CA GLN A 210 -18.22 2.97 -21.42
C GLN A 210 -17.08 1.93 -21.26
N LEU A 211 -15.88 2.38 -20.85
CA LEU A 211 -14.68 1.55 -20.68
C LEU A 211 -14.41 1.15 -19.22
N VAL A 212 -15.35 1.40 -18.32
CA VAL A 212 -15.12 1.23 -16.86
C VAL A 212 -14.79 -0.21 -16.51
N ASP A 213 -15.46 -1.19 -17.12
CA ASP A 213 -15.26 -2.61 -16.83
C ASP A 213 -14.01 -3.19 -17.53
N SER A 214 -13.58 -2.56 -18.63
CA SER A 214 -12.39 -2.98 -19.38
C SER A 214 -11.08 -2.41 -18.83
N LEU A 215 -11.16 -1.42 -17.94
CA LEU A 215 -9.97 -0.74 -17.37
C LEU A 215 -9.88 -0.96 -15.85
N PRO A 216 -8.66 -1.20 -15.35
CA PRO A 216 -7.36 -1.24 -16.05
C PRO A 216 -7.13 -2.55 -16.80
N VAL A 217 -6.34 -2.50 -17.87
CA VAL A 217 -5.91 -3.68 -18.61
C VAL A 217 -4.80 -4.41 -17.84
N LYS A 218 -4.77 -5.76 -17.93
CA LYS A 218 -3.68 -6.63 -17.46
C LYS A 218 -3.16 -7.45 -18.63
N ALA A 219 -1.84 -7.53 -18.78
CA ALA A 219 -1.21 -8.27 -19.87
C ALA A 219 -1.25 -9.79 -19.67
N LYS A 220 -1.14 -10.25 -18.41
CA LYS A 220 -1.03 -11.66 -18.08
C LYS A 220 -2.33 -12.19 -17.46
N LYS A 221 -2.92 -13.20 -18.11
CA LYS A 221 -3.76 -14.16 -17.40
C LYS A 221 -2.80 -15.13 -16.70
N ASN A 222 -2.87 -15.22 -15.39
CA ASN A 222 -2.12 -16.25 -14.66
C ASN A 222 -2.55 -17.61 -15.22
N LYS A 223 -1.59 -18.37 -15.79
CA LYS A 223 -1.83 -19.78 -16.11
C LYS A 223 -1.99 -20.49 -14.77
N ILE A 224 -3.15 -21.07 -14.55
CA ILE A 224 -3.37 -21.94 -13.39
C ILE A 224 -2.47 -23.17 -13.62
N LYS A 225 -1.51 -23.37 -12.71
CA LYS A 225 -0.76 -24.63 -12.64
C LYS A 225 -1.51 -25.52 -11.65
N THR A 226 -1.98 -26.63 -12.12
CA THR A 226 -2.48 -27.70 -11.25
C THR A 226 -1.26 -28.46 -10.71
N LEU A 227 -1.12 -28.47 -9.40
CA LEU A 227 -0.08 -29.23 -8.70
C LEU A 227 -0.79 -30.40 -8.03
N TYR A 228 -0.25 -31.60 -8.24
CA TYR A 228 -0.66 -32.80 -7.53
C TYR A 228 0.34 -33.06 -6.42
N PHE A 229 -0.14 -33.26 -5.20
CA PHE A 229 0.68 -33.56 -4.05
C PHE A 229 0.31 -34.96 -3.56
N GLU A 230 1.31 -35.81 -3.44
CA GLU A 230 1.19 -37.11 -2.80
C GLU A 230 1.78 -37.02 -1.39
N TYR A 231 1.04 -37.48 -0.41
CA TYR A 231 1.47 -37.50 0.99
C TYR A 231 1.58 -38.90 1.48
N LEU A 232 2.72 -39.23 2.07
CA LEU A 232 2.91 -40.47 2.79
C LEU A 232 2.63 -40.23 4.28
N ILE A 233 1.69 -40.98 4.81
CA ILE A 233 1.44 -41.02 6.26
C ILE A 233 2.21 -42.24 6.78
N VAL A 234 3.30 -41.96 7.51
CA VAL A 234 4.07 -43.04 8.19
C VAL A 234 3.53 -43.11 9.63
N ASN A 235 2.88 -44.24 9.93
CA ASN A 235 2.46 -44.52 11.31
C ASN A 235 3.51 -45.49 11.92
N ASN A 236 4.27 -44.95 12.90
CA ASN A 236 5.19 -45.76 13.68
C ASN A 236 4.53 -46.16 14.98
N ASN A 237 4.03 -47.38 15.08
CA ASN A 237 3.31 -47.90 16.24
C ASN A 237 4.18 -48.07 17.50
N ASN A 238 5.42 -47.57 17.53
CA ASN A 238 6.36 -47.75 18.64
C ASN A 238 6.82 -46.45 19.29
N GLN A 239 6.04 -45.36 19.22
CA GLN A 239 6.20 -44.22 20.15
C GLN A 239 4.90 -43.47 20.29
#